data_8a9f26b6a4d847be1e29316dd4c9730b
#
_entry.id   8a9f26b6a4d847be1e29316dd4c9730b
#
_cell.length_a   1.000
_cell.length_b   1.000
_cell.length_c   1.000
_cell.angle_alpha   90.00
_cell.angle_beta   90.00
_cell.angle_gamma   90.00
#
_symmetry.space_group_name_H-M   'P 1'
#
loop_
_entity.id
_entity.type
_entity.pdbx_description
1 polymer ?
#
loop_
_entity_poly.entity_id
_entity_poly.type
_entity_poly.pdbx_seq_one_letter_code
_entity_poly.pdbx_strand_id
1 'polypeptide(L)'
;MKVGKHTLLIDGNYFVFSRLFVLPKPKSGMLLGDDKQKAQFMRKLSIDFASEMRKLKCFVDDVVIAVDSKSWRKDLYPEAEYKGTRKQKSDVDWTAVYSIYEEFQKIMQEHGVTVHQISGAEADDVLFGWSTMLNDRGKSCIVWTGDRDLIQLVNHSTANDAHTIWYYNTKRTLCAYPGFVEDMEKSAAQKMDRDDMLFNMGGQHMLRDDYQTRILDWIKENKIQVEEVDCDRFIFTKMLVGDKSDNIQSVVTWQKEMKNGKLRIYSITDKMADKIYDQFTKEHADFTIDYLFSTEHKDALSDIIYRVVGHSNTNLIKAGLTKNIALMLLHTRTIPDAIQKAIFEAIETDWEGALNNVETLLEMDKILAGTDWLEKKHNAGPDAFAGMDIPEEEPVKPMKLVGKKSTDRETKTAPKTKNLNNLF
;
A
#
# COMPACT_ATOMS: atom_id res chain seq x y z
N MET A 1 -20.80 -3.42 22.12
CA MET A 1 -19.57 -3.33 21.34
C MET A 1 -19.69 -2.12 20.43
N LYS A 2 -18.82 -1.13 20.52
CA LYS A 2 -18.70 -0.11 19.47
C LYS A 2 -18.19 -0.85 18.24
N VAL A 3 -18.97 -0.89 17.17
CA VAL A 3 -18.49 -1.42 15.89
C VAL A 3 -17.38 -0.47 15.45
N GLY A 4 -16.14 -0.97 15.47
CA GLY A 4 -14.96 -0.15 15.30
C GLY A 4 -14.87 0.40 13.90
N LYS A 5 -14.61 1.67 13.80
CA LYS A 5 -14.12 2.30 12.59
C LYS A 5 -12.77 1.67 12.23
N HIS A 6 -12.30 1.95 11.01
CA HIS A 6 -11.00 1.45 10.56
C HIS A 6 -9.85 2.24 11.18
N THR A 7 -8.72 1.58 11.40
CA THR A 7 -7.43 2.24 11.60
C THR A 7 -6.80 2.52 10.24
N LEU A 8 -6.36 3.76 10.01
CA LEU A 8 -5.62 4.14 8.81
C LEU A 8 -4.13 3.94 9.03
N LEU A 9 -3.54 3.05 8.27
CA LEU A 9 -2.12 2.74 8.25
C LEU A 9 -1.47 3.43 7.06
N ILE A 10 -0.60 4.39 7.32
CA ILE A 10 0.02 5.23 6.28
C ILE A 10 1.48 4.81 6.07
N ASP A 11 1.83 4.50 4.83
CA ASP A 11 3.22 4.45 4.39
C ASP A 11 3.76 5.89 4.32
N GLY A 12 4.53 6.27 5.33
CA GLY A 12 5.02 7.63 5.50
C GLY A 12 5.97 8.05 4.38
N ASN A 13 6.80 7.13 3.90
CA ASN A 13 7.74 7.41 2.81
C ASN A 13 6.98 7.65 1.50
N TYR A 14 6.02 6.78 1.17
CA TYR A 14 5.15 7.02 0.02
C TYR A 14 4.41 8.36 0.15
N PHE A 15 3.83 8.64 1.33
CA PHE A 15 3.09 9.87 1.56
C PHE A 15 3.95 11.10 1.25
N VAL A 16 5.17 11.18 1.80
CA VAL A 16 6.06 12.33 1.66
C VAL A 16 6.63 12.42 0.24
N PHE A 17 7.19 11.34 -0.29
CA PHE A 17 7.90 11.39 -1.57
C PHE A 17 6.95 11.59 -2.77
N SER A 18 5.72 11.06 -2.72
CA SER A 18 4.75 11.31 -3.79
C SER A 18 4.36 12.79 -3.88
N ARG A 19 4.37 13.54 -2.77
CA ARG A 19 4.11 14.99 -2.74
C ARG A 19 5.33 15.81 -3.14
N LEU A 20 6.52 15.33 -2.84
CA LEU A 20 7.76 15.94 -3.26
C LEU A 20 7.86 16.02 -4.80
N PHE A 21 7.59 14.91 -5.48
CA PHE A 21 7.81 14.82 -6.92
C PHE A 21 6.73 15.51 -7.79
N VAL A 22 5.66 16.00 -7.19
CA VAL A 22 4.68 16.85 -7.89
C VAL A 22 4.89 18.34 -7.67
N LEU A 23 5.89 18.73 -6.87
CA LEU A 23 6.26 20.13 -6.72
C LEU A 23 6.80 20.69 -8.06
N PRO A 24 6.49 21.96 -8.37
CA PRO A 24 7.05 22.61 -9.55
C PRO A 24 8.57 22.66 -9.46
N LYS A 25 9.25 22.29 -10.55
CA LYS A 25 10.71 22.40 -10.61
C LYS A 25 11.12 23.87 -10.56
N PRO A 26 12.05 24.24 -9.68
CA PRO A 26 12.51 25.62 -9.56
C PRO A 26 13.40 26.01 -10.75
N LYS A 27 13.50 27.30 -11.01
CA LYS A 27 14.44 27.84 -12.02
C LYS A 27 15.91 27.55 -11.68
N SER A 28 16.23 27.40 -10.38
CA SER A 28 17.56 27.00 -9.89
C SER A 28 17.95 25.57 -10.27
N GLY A 29 17.00 24.76 -10.68
CA GLY A 29 17.20 23.34 -11.01
C GLY A 29 17.24 22.40 -9.82
N MET A 30 17.39 22.89 -8.58
CA MET A 30 17.44 22.07 -7.36
C MET A 30 16.12 22.17 -6.59
N LEU A 31 15.42 21.05 -6.46
CA LEU A 31 14.18 20.95 -5.71
C LEU A 31 14.46 21.05 -4.20
N LEU A 32 13.70 21.88 -3.50
CA LEU A 32 13.89 22.26 -2.08
C LEU A 32 15.20 22.99 -1.78
N GLY A 33 15.86 23.57 -2.80
CA GLY A 33 17.09 24.32 -2.63
C GLY A 33 16.91 25.69 -1.97
N ASP A 34 15.67 26.18 -1.84
CA ASP A 34 15.37 27.45 -1.19
C ASP A 34 14.24 27.32 -0.15
N ASP A 35 14.17 28.28 0.76
CA ASP A 35 13.25 28.25 1.89
C ASP A 35 11.78 28.39 1.46
N LYS A 36 11.51 29.07 0.37
CA LYS A 36 10.14 29.19 -0.18
C LYS A 36 9.62 27.82 -0.61
N GLN A 37 10.45 27.02 -1.28
CA GLN A 37 10.06 25.66 -1.69
C GLN A 37 9.92 24.72 -0.50
N LYS A 38 10.76 24.86 0.53
CA LYS A 38 10.64 24.10 1.78
C LYS A 38 9.29 24.36 2.45
N ALA A 39 8.91 25.65 2.55
CA ALA A 39 7.61 26.05 3.09
C ALA A 39 6.44 25.53 2.24
N GLN A 40 6.55 25.59 0.91
CA GLN A 40 5.54 25.04 0.00
C GLN A 40 5.39 23.53 0.18
N PHE A 41 6.48 22.82 0.38
CA PHE A 41 6.46 21.37 0.58
C PHE A 41 5.75 21.00 1.88
N MET A 42 6.11 21.61 3.02
CA MET A 42 5.45 21.39 4.28
C MET A 42 3.94 21.72 4.20
N ARG A 43 3.60 22.86 3.57
CA ARG A 43 2.20 23.22 3.37
C ARG A 43 1.46 22.18 2.52
N LYS A 44 2.09 21.66 1.47
CA LYS A 44 1.47 20.63 0.62
C LYS A 44 1.22 19.33 1.41
N LEU A 45 2.18 18.87 2.20
CA LEU A 45 2.00 17.72 3.08
C LEU A 45 0.76 17.91 3.97
N SER A 46 0.64 19.08 4.57
CA SER A 46 -0.43 19.42 5.51
C SER A 46 -1.80 19.45 4.85
N ILE A 47 -1.91 20.15 3.71
CA ILE A 47 -3.17 20.28 2.98
C ILE A 47 -3.63 18.92 2.46
N ASP A 48 -2.72 18.15 1.85
CA ASP A 48 -3.05 16.85 1.29
C ASP A 48 -3.45 15.86 2.38
N PHE A 49 -2.77 15.90 3.55
CA PHE A 49 -3.12 15.07 4.70
C PHE A 49 -4.51 15.40 5.23
N ALA A 50 -4.75 16.68 5.56
CA ALA A 50 -6.06 17.12 6.08
C ALA A 50 -7.20 16.89 5.07
N SER A 51 -6.92 17.10 3.77
CA SER A 51 -7.91 16.82 2.71
C SER A 51 -8.31 15.36 2.67
N GLU A 52 -7.34 14.44 2.79
CA GLU A 52 -7.64 13.01 2.80
C GLU A 52 -8.35 12.58 4.08
N MET A 53 -7.93 13.11 5.23
CA MET A 53 -8.61 12.87 6.51
C MET A 53 -10.08 13.28 6.48
N ARG A 54 -10.41 14.43 5.87
CA ARG A 54 -11.82 14.88 5.71
C ARG A 54 -12.68 13.90 4.92
N LYS A 55 -12.08 13.17 3.96
CA LYS A 55 -12.79 12.14 3.18
C LYS A 55 -12.99 10.84 3.98
N LEU A 56 -12.01 10.50 4.82
CA LEU A 56 -11.97 9.23 5.54
C LEU A 56 -12.63 9.27 6.94
N LYS A 57 -12.84 10.47 7.52
CA LYS A 57 -13.28 10.68 8.92
C LYS A 57 -14.55 9.94 9.32
N CYS A 58 -15.41 9.62 8.37
CA CYS A 58 -16.69 8.98 8.70
C CYS A 58 -16.55 7.49 9.03
N PHE A 59 -15.45 6.84 8.64
CA PHE A 59 -15.20 5.42 8.89
C PHE A 59 -13.77 5.11 9.37
N VAL A 60 -12.95 6.15 9.62
CA VAL A 60 -11.63 6.04 10.24
C VAL A 60 -11.67 6.72 11.61
N ASP A 61 -11.13 6.09 12.63
CA ASP A 61 -11.06 6.65 14.00
C ASP A 61 -9.62 6.73 14.52
N ASP A 62 -8.69 6.10 13.87
CA ASP A 62 -7.31 6.01 14.31
C ASP A 62 -6.32 6.08 13.14
N VAL A 63 -5.14 6.66 13.37
CA VAL A 63 -4.12 6.87 12.33
C VAL A 63 -2.76 6.48 12.83
N VAL A 64 -2.07 5.66 12.05
CA VAL A 64 -0.68 5.25 12.29
C VAL A 64 0.16 5.59 11.06
N ILE A 65 1.34 6.15 11.26
CA ILE A 65 2.33 6.41 10.21
C ILE A 65 3.53 5.49 10.44
N ALA A 66 3.81 4.63 9.45
CA ALA A 66 5.00 3.80 9.43
C ALA A 66 6.11 4.50 8.63
N VAL A 67 7.33 4.49 9.16
CA VAL A 67 8.49 5.19 8.60
C VAL A 67 9.62 4.20 8.38
N ASP A 68 10.28 4.28 7.22
CA ASP A 68 11.43 3.44 6.91
C ASP A 68 12.61 3.66 7.86
N SER A 69 13.30 2.56 8.16
CA SER A 69 14.63 2.54 8.73
C SER A 69 15.59 1.80 7.79
N LYS A 70 16.83 1.56 8.22
CA LYS A 70 17.76 0.72 7.45
C LYS A 70 17.21 -0.70 7.35
N SER A 71 16.94 -1.17 6.13
CA SER A 71 16.35 -2.48 5.90
C SER A 71 17.29 -3.62 6.28
N TRP A 72 16.80 -4.58 7.07
CA TRP A 72 17.45 -5.84 7.38
C TRP A 72 17.66 -6.73 6.14
N ARG A 73 16.81 -6.55 5.10
CA ARG A 73 16.89 -7.32 3.83
C ARG A 73 18.20 -7.09 3.07
N LYS A 74 18.81 -5.91 3.26
CA LYS A 74 20.12 -5.59 2.64
C LYS A 74 21.25 -6.47 3.13
N ASP A 75 21.16 -6.90 4.39
CA ASP A 75 22.18 -7.70 5.03
C ASP A 75 21.92 -9.21 4.85
N LEU A 76 20.70 -9.60 4.44
CA LEU A 76 20.30 -11.00 4.28
C LEU A 76 20.91 -11.67 3.03
N TYR A 77 20.92 -10.97 1.91
CA TYR A 77 21.50 -11.42 0.65
C TYR A 77 22.32 -10.28 0.02
N PRO A 78 23.55 -10.02 0.51
CA PRO A 78 24.38 -8.91 0.02
C PRO A 78 24.64 -8.97 -1.49
N GLU A 79 24.74 -10.17 -2.05
CA GLU A 79 24.95 -10.39 -3.48
C GLU A 79 23.72 -10.03 -4.36
N ALA A 80 22.54 -9.96 -3.76
CA ALA A 80 21.33 -9.56 -4.46
C ALA A 80 21.24 -8.05 -4.65
N GLU A 81 22.07 -7.28 -3.91
CA GLU A 81 22.03 -5.79 -3.95
C GLU A 81 20.61 -5.25 -3.82
N TYR A 82 19.87 -5.74 -2.83
CA TYR A 82 18.47 -5.35 -2.59
C TYR A 82 18.30 -3.83 -2.59
N LYS A 83 17.42 -3.31 -3.46
CA LYS A 83 17.21 -1.86 -3.71
C LYS A 83 18.51 -1.12 -4.17
N GLY A 84 19.58 -1.82 -4.53
CA GLY A 84 20.89 -1.24 -4.88
C GLY A 84 20.88 -0.41 -6.15
N THR A 85 19.95 -0.63 -7.06
CA THR A 85 19.79 0.13 -8.30
C THR A 85 19.07 1.47 -8.10
N ARG A 86 18.45 1.69 -6.93
CA ARG A 86 17.77 2.95 -6.62
C ARG A 86 18.79 4.07 -6.43
N LYS A 87 18.77 5.07 -7.31
CA LYS A 87 19.64 6.24 -7.22
C LYS A 87 18.84 7.45 -6.74
N GLN A 88 19.39 8.16 -5.77
CA GLN A 88 18.84 9.46 -5.39
C GLN A 88 19.01 10.43 -6.55
N LYS A 89 17.96 11.22 -6.82
CA LYS A 89 18.01 12.27 -7.85
C LYS A 89 18.96 13.38 -7.40
N SER A 90 19.91 13.74 -8.26
CA SER A 90 20.92 14.78 -7.96
C SER A 90 20.35 16.20 -7.95
N ASP A 91 19.15 16.39 -8.48
CA ASP A 91 18.43 17.66 -8.54
C ASP A 91 17.48 17.90 -7.36
N VAL A 92 17.67 17.17 -6.23
CA VAL A 92 16.87 17.27 -5.01
C VAL A 92 17.78 17.50 -3.81
N ASP A 93 17.46 18.47 -2.98
CA ASP A 93 18.09 18.64 -1.66
C ASP A 93 17.53 17.62 -0.66
N TRP A 94 18.11 16.44 -0.63
CA TRP A 94 17.67 15.35 0.23
C TRP A 94 17.82 15.65 1.72
N THR A 95 18.77 16.52 2.11
CA THR A 95 18.93 16.96 3.49
C THR A 95 17.69 17.74 3.92
N ALA A 96 17.22 18.66 3.06
CA ALA A 96 16.00 19.40 3.31
C ALA A 96 14.76 18.49 3.34
N VAL A 97 14.68 17.50 2.43
CA VAL A 97 13.57 16.52 2.42
C VAL A 97 13.46 15.81 3.75
N TYR A 98 14.55 15.22 4.23
CA TYR A 98 14.55 14.46 5.48
C TYR A 98 14.28 15.36 6.70
N SER A 99 14.86 16.57 6.75
CA SER A 99 14.59 17.52 7.85
C SER A 99 13.10 17.92 7.91
N ILE A 100 12.46 18.15 6.76
CA ILE A 100 11.03 18.45 6.69
C ILE A 100 10.19 17.23 7.09
N TYR A 101 10.61 16.05 6.69
CA TYR A 101 9.92 14.82 7.04
C TYR A 101 9.98 14.53 8.55
N GLU A 102 11.15 14.71 9.17
CA GLU A 102 11.31 14.59 10.62
C GLU A 102 10.44 15.60 11.39
N GLU A 103 10.39 16.85 10.92
CA GLU A 103 9.52 17.86 11.51
C GLU A 103 8.04 17.52 11.37
N PHE A 104 7.64 17.02 10.18
CA PHE A 104 6.28 16.55 9.96
C PHE A 104 5.90 15.40 10.90
N GLN A 105 6.77 14.40 11.08
CA GLN A 105 6.55 13.30 12.01
C GLN A 105 6.38 13.82 13.46
N LYS A 106 7.24 14.75 13.88
CA LYS A 106 7.17 15.33 15.22
C LYS A 106 5.84 16.05 15.46
N ILE A 107 5.40 16.86 14.51
CA ILE A 107 4.12 17.55 14.59
C ILE A 107 2.96 16.53 14.66
N MET A 108 3.02 15.46 13.88
CA MET A 108 2.01 14.39 13.94
C MET A 108 1.95 13.74 15.33
N GLN A 109 3.11 13.42 15.93
CA GLN A 109 3.19 12.86 17.28
C GLN A 109 2.67 13.83 18.35
N GLU A 110 2.99 15.12 18.27
CA GLU A 110 2.47 16.16 19.17
C GLU A 110 0.94 16.29 19.12
N HIS A 111 0.33 15.86 18.02
CA HIS A 111 -1.12 15.83 17.81
C HIS A 111 -1.73 14.43 17.98
N GLY A 112 -0.99 13.51 18.59
CA GLY A 112 -1.47 12.20 19.02
C GLY A 112 -1.49 11.12 17.94
N VAL A 113 -0.85 11.35 16.78
CA VAL A 113 -0.68 10.31 15.76
C VAL A 113 0.44 9.38 16.19
N THR A 114 0.20 8.09 16.14
CA THR A 114 1.25 7.09 16.32
C THR A 114 2.18 7.11 15.11
N VAL A 115 3.48 7.35 15.34
CA VAL A 115 4.52 7.32 14.30
C VAL A 115 5.58 6.30 14.69
N HIS A 116 5.70 5.24 13.92
CA HIS A 116 6.66 4.16 14.18
C HIS A 116 7.79 4.14 13.16
N GLN A 117 9.00 4.35 13.64
CA GLN A 117 10.26 4.09 12.95
C GLN A 117 11.06 3.08 13.77
N ILE A 118 11.02 1.82 13.35
CA ILE A 118 11.67 0.72 14.07
C ILE A 118 13.04 0.43 13.46
N SER A 119 14.08 0.43 14.30
CA SER A 119 15.45 0.17 13.82
C SER A 119 15.54 -1.20 13.14
N GLY A 120 16.07 -1.21 11.93
CA GLY A 120 16.20 -2.42 11.11
C GLY A 120 14.97 -2.76 10.27
N ALA A 121 13.78 -2.22 10.56
CA ALA A 121 12.55 -2.49 9.82
C ALA A 121 12.32 -1.48 8.69
N GLU A 122 11.73 -1.92 7.59
CA GLU A 122 11.10 -1.03 6.61
C GLU A 122 9.67 -0.68 7.08
N ALA A 123 9.10 0.39 6.52
CA ALA A 123 7.70 0.76 6.78
C ALA A 123 6.75 -0.40 6.50
N ASP A 124 7.03 -1.21 5.47
CA ASP A 124 6.26 -2.38 5.09
C ASP A 124 6.16 -3.42 6.22
N ASP A 125 7.28 -3.67 6.95
CA ASP A 125 7.31 -4.58 8.09
C ASP A 125 6.45 -4.07 9.24
N VAL A 126 6.47 -2.75 9.48
CA VAL A 126 5.66 -2.09 10.51
C VAL A 126 4.17 -2.15 10.15
N LEU A 127 3.83 -1.87 8.89
CA LEU A 127 2.44 -1.94 8.39
C LEU A 127 1.90 -3.37 8.45
N PHE A 128 2.73 -4.37 8.15
CA PHE A 128 2.39 -5.78 8.33
C PHE A 128 2.08 -6.10 9.81
N GLY A 129 2.95 -5.69 10.74
CA GLY A 129 2.73 -5.89 12.16
C GLY A 129 1.42 -5.27 12.67
N TRP A 130 1.17 -4.01 12.29
CA TRP A 130 -0.08 -3.32 12.64
C TRP A 130 -1.32 -4.01 12.04
N SER A 131 -1.32 -4.32 10.74
CA SER A 131 -2.47 -4.95 10.09
C SER A 131 -2.79 -6.31 10.71
N THR A 132 -1.76 -7.12 11.01
CA THR A 132 -1.92 -8.41 11.69
C THR A 132 -2.52 -8.24 13.07
N MET A 133 -1.95 -7.39 13.94
CA MET A 133 -2.45 -7.21 15.31
C MET A 133 -3.85 -6.60 15.36
N LEU A 134 -4.17 -5.68 14.44
CA LEU A 134 -5.52 -5.12 14.33
C LEU A 134 -6.53 -6.22 13.98
N ASN A 135 -6.25 -7.02 12.95
CA ASN A 135 -7.16 -8.07 12.51
C ASN A 135 -7.33 -9.17 13.56
N ASP A 136 -6.26 -9.57 14.25
CA ASP A 136 -6.31 -10.53 15.35
C ASP A 136 -7.21 -10.06 16.51
N ARG A 137 -7.33 -8.73 16.69
CA ARG A 137 -8.21 -8.11 17.71
C ARG A 137 -9.58 -7.67 17.18
N GLY A 138 -9.94 -8.10 15.97
CA GLY A 138 -11.24 -7.80 15.36
C GLY A 138 -11.40 -6.36 14.90
N LYS A 139 -10.28 -5.67 14.59
CA LYS A 139 -10.27 -4.33 14.02
C LYS A 139 -9.85 -4.36 12.56
N SER A 140 -10.63 -3.72 11.71
CA SER A 140 -10.29 -3.54 10.30
C SER A 140 -9.33 -2.37 10.09
N CYS A 141 -8.54 -2.41 9.02
CA CYS A 141 -7.64 -1.33 8.69
C CYS A 141 -7.57 -1.03 7.18
N ILE A 142 -7.07 0.17 6.88
CA ILE A 142 -6.84 0.66 5.53
C ILE A 142 -5.35 0.99 5.40
N VAL A 143 -4.66 0.34 4.48
CA VAL A 143 -3.25 0.64 4.17
C VAL A 143 -3.23 1.69 3.05
N TRP A 144 -2.83 2.91 3.40
CA TRP A 144 -2.73 4.01 2.45
C TRP A 144 -1.31 4.12 1.89
N THR A 145 -1.14 3.63 0.69
CA THR A 145 0.14 3.65 -0.03
C THR A 145 -0.07 3.56 -1.54
N GLY A 146 0.94 3.93 -2.31
CA GLY A 146 1.03 3.63 -3.76
C GLY A 146 1.86 2.40 -4.06
N ASP A 147 2.52 1.82 -3.05
CA ASP A 147 3.30 0.61 -3.21
C ASP A 147 2.37 -0.61 -3.35
N ARG A 148 2.46 -1.25 -4.53
CA ARG A 148 1.62 -2.42 -4.82
C ARG A 148 2.06 -3.66 -4.06
N ASP A 149 3.27 -3.70 -3.51
CA ASP A 149 3.74 -4.85 -2.75
C ASP A 149 2.94 -5.04 -1.47
N LEU A 150 2.42 -3.94 -0.92
CA LEU A 150 1.53 -3.95 0.24
C LEU A 150 0.09 -4.44 -0.06
N ILE A 151 -0.26 -4.73 -1.32
CA ILE A 151 -1.49 -5.46 -1.66
C ILE A 151 -1.49 -6.85 -1.01
N GLN A 152 -0.33 -7.44 -0.74
CA GLN A 152 -0.23 -8.71 -0.02
C GLN A 152 -0.82 -8.67 1.41
N LEU A 153 -1.06 -7.47 1.97
CA LEU A 153 -1.69 -7.31 3.29
C LEU A 153 -3.22 -7.36 3.23
N VAL A 154 -3.81 -7.27 2.04
CA VAL A 154 -5.27 -7.35 1.88
C VAL A 154 -5.75 -8.72 2.33
N ASN A 155 -6.67 -8.73 3.27
CA ASN A 155 -7.23 -9.98 3.80
C ASN A 155 -8.64 -9.78 4.37
N HIS A 156 -9.29 -10.89 4.70
CA HIS A 156 -10.52 -10.94 5.48
C HIS A 156 -10.44 -12.09 6.51
N SER A 157 -10.39 -11.73 7.77
CA SER A 157 -10.44 -12.69 8.87
C SER A 157 -11.89 -13.01 9.21
N THR A 158 -12.40 -14.11 8.70
CA THR A 158 -13.77 -14.58 9.00
C THR A 158 -13.98 -14.91 10.48
N ALA A 159 -12.91 -15.26 11.20
CA ALA A 159 -12.97 -15.58 12.63
C ALA A 159 -13.29 -14.34 13.47
N ASN A 160 -12.76 -13.18 13.09
CA ASN A 160 -12.86 -11.93 13.85
C ASN A 160 -13.71 -10.85 13.13
N ASP A 161 -14.24 -11.16 11.94
CA ASP A 161 -14.97 -10.21 11.08
C ASP A 161 -14.17 -8.91 10.86
N ALA A 162 -12.87 -9.05 10.66
CA ALA A 162 -11.93 -7.95 10.43
C ALA A 162 -11.26 -8.09 9.06
N HIS A 163 -10.92 -6.97 8.46
CA HIS A 163 -10.28 -6.98 7.16
C HIS A 163 -9.22 -5.88 7.03
N THR A 164 -8.31 -6.11 6.10
CA THR A 164 -7.34 -5.12 5.63
C THR A 164 -7.62 -4.83 4.17
N ILE A 165 -7.72 -3.54 3.83
CA ILE A 165 -7.85 -3.07 2.44
C ILE A 165 -6.69 -2.15 2.10
N TRP A 166 -6.27 -2.16 0.84
CA TRP A 166 -5.21 -1.31 0.32
C TRP A 166 -5.80 -0.14 -0.47
N TYR A 167 -5.35 1.09 -0.20
CA TYR A 167 -5.87 2.31 -0.80
C TYR A 167 -4.77 3.16 -1.44
N TYR A 168 -4.93 3.45 -2.73
CA TYR A 168 -4.08 4.34 -3.50
C TYR A 168 -4.85 5.61 -3.90
N ASN A 169 -4.74 6.65 -3.09
CA ASN A 169 -5.50 7.88 -3.24
C ASN A 169 -5.29 8.59 -4.59
N THR A 170 -4.05 8.68 -5.08
CA THR A 170 -3.71 9.34 -6.36
C THR A 170 -4.39 8.69 -7.57
N LYS A 171 -4.57 7.36 -7.55
CA LYS A 171 -5.25 6.61 -8.61
C LYS A 171 -6.72 6.36 -8.29
N ARG A 172 -7.18 6.71 -7.09
CA ARG A 172 -8.53 6.39 -6.59
C ARG A 172 -8.83 4.89 -6.73
N THR A 173 -7.88 4.07 -6.36
CA THR A 173 -8.00 2.60 -6.44
C THR A 173 -8.00 2.03 -5.03
N LEU A 174 -8.91 1.10 -4.79
CA LEU A 174 -9.02 0.31 -3.58
C LEU A 174 -8.86 -1.16 -3.96
N CYS A 175 -7.88 -1.84 -3.38
CA CYS A 175 -7.80 -3.31 -3.48
C CYS A 175 -8.38 -3.91 -2.21
N ALA A 176 -9.29 -4.86 -2.36
CA ALA A 176 -9.98 -5.54 -1.28
C ALA A 176 -10.06 -7.05 -1.55
N TYR A 177 -10.42 -7.81 -0.54
CA TYR A 177 -10.64 -9.25 -0.67
C TYR A 177 -11.84 -9.57 -1.58
N PRO A 178 -11.88 -10.76 -2.22
CA PRO A 178 -12.99 -11.18 -3.07
C PRO A 178 -14.33 -11.21 -2.30
N GLY A 179 -15.35 -10.54 -2.82
CA GLY A 179 -16.65 -10.39 -2.18
C GLY A 179 -16.81 -9.18 -1.26
N PHE A 180 -15.78 -8.32 -1.14
CA PHE A 180 -15.80 -7.16 -0.23
C PHE A 180 -17.02 -6.27 -0.42
N VAL A 181 -17.34 -5.87 -1.65
CA VAL A 181 -18.47 -4.97 -1.93
C VAL A 181 -19.78 -5.64 -1.55
N GLU A 182 -19.96 -6.91 -1.92
CA GLU A 182 -21.15 -7.70 -1.60
C GLU A 182 -21.35 -7.84 -0.08
N ASP A 183 -20.26 -8.10 0.67
CA ASP A 183 -20.32 -8.20 2.12
C ASP A 183 -20.67 -6.87 2.78
N MET A 184 -20.12 -5.75 2.29
CA MET A 184 -20.48 -4.41 2.78
C MET A 184 -21.96 -4.09 2.48
N GLU A 185 -22.45 -4.41 1.28
CA GLU A 185 -23.86 -4.20 0.90
C GLU A 185 -24.80 -5.07 1.74
N LYS A 186 -24.50 -6.35 1.95
CA LYS A 186 -25.29 -7.25 2.79
C LYS A 186 -25.35 -6.75 4.24
N SER A 187 -24.21 -6.33 4.78
CA SER A 187 -24.14 -5.83 6.15
C SER A 187 -24.91 -4.53 6.32
N ALA A 188 -24.85 -3.61 5.34
CA ALA A 188 -25.64 -2.39 5.35
C ALA A 188 -27.15 -2.68 5.29
N ALA A 189 -27.59 -3.57 4.40
CA ALA A 189 -28.99 -3.98 4.27
C ALA A 189 -29.54 -4.61 5.56
N GLN A 190 -28.80 -5.55 6.17
CA GLN A 190 -29.21 -6.19 7.43
C GLN A 190 -29.36 -5.20 8.59
N LYS A 191 -28.63 -4.09 8.59
CA LYS A 191 -28.77 -3.05 9.60
C LYS A 191 -30.01 -2.20 9.35
N MET A 192 -30.30 -1.84 8.09
CA MET A 192 -31.53 -1.11 7.74
C MET A 192 -32.77 -1.90 8.19
N ASP A 193 -32.84 -3.20 7.91
CA ASP A 193 -33.95 -4.04 8.35
C ASP A 193 -34.11 -4.06 9.87
N ARG A 194 -33.02 -4.07 10.62
CA ARG A 194 -33.04 -4.01 12.09
C ARG A 194 -33.47 -2.65 12.62
N ASP A 195 -33.02 -1.57 12.00
CA ASP A 195 -33.37 -0.22 12.40
C ASP A 195 -34.84 0.10 12.10
N ASP A 196 -35.37 -0.37 10.98
CA ASP A 196 -36.79 -0.31 10.65
C ASP A 196 -37.65 -1.12 11.62
N MET A 197 -37.17 -2.29 12.03
CA MET A 197 -37.84 -3.15 13.02
C MET A 197 -37.90 -2.47 14.41
N LEU A 198 -36.79 -1.85 14.84
CA LEU A 198 -36.71 -1.10 16.09
C LEU A 198 -37.56 0.17 16.08
N PHE A 199 -37.62 0.88 14.96
CA PHE A 199 -38.46 2.05 14.76
C PHE A 199 -39.95 1.67 14.87
N ASN A 200 -40.38 0.60 14.23
CA ASN A 200 -41.72 0.06 14.28
C ASN A 200 -42.15 -0.42 15.69
N MET A 201 -41.16 -0.72 16.55
CA MET A 201 -41.37 -1.09 17.96
C MET A 201 -41.38 0.12 18.93
N GLY A 202 -41.31 1.38 18.42
CA GLY A 202 -41.33 2.59 19.23
C GLY A 202 -39.98 2.93 19.91
N GLY A 203 -38.89 2.33 19.45
CA GLY A 203 -37.55 2.67 19.92
C GLY A 203 -37.06 4.01 19.40
N GLN A 204 -36.41 4.81 20.23
CA GLN A 204 -35.71 6.00 19.77
C GLN A 204 -34.63 5.60 18.78
N HIS A 205 -34.57 6.26 17.63
CA HIS A 205 -33.46 6.15 16.67
C HIS A 205 -32.15 6.51 17.36
N MET A 206 -31.43 5.54 17.85
CA MET A 206 -30.01 5.65 18.02
C MET A 206 -29.43 5.47 16.62
N LEU A 207 -29.04 6.56 15.98
CA LEU A 207 -28.17 6.55 14.80
C LEU A 207 -26.91 5.76 15.17
N ARG A 208 -26.97 4.44 14.99
CA ARG A 208 -25.78 3.60 15.10
C ARG A 208 -24.88 3.96 13.94
N ASP A 209 -23.65 4.25 14.27
CA ASP A 209 -22.58 4.53 13.36
C ASP A 209 -22.43 3.35 12.38
N ASP A 210 -23.02 3.48 11.22
CA ASP A 210 -23.01 2.48 10.15
C ASP A 210 -21.84 2.76 9.22
N TYR A 211 -20.65 2.22 9.59
CA TYR A 211 -19.46 2.43 8.79
C TYR A 211 -19.51 1.72 7.43
N GLN A 212 -20.29 0.64 7.29
CA GLN A 212 -20.41 -0.09 6.02
C GLN A 212 -21.11 0.78 4.96
N THR A 213 -22.22 1.42 5.30
CA THR A 213 -22.87 2.39 4.40
C THR A 213 -21.92 3.54 4.08
N ARG A 214 -21.21 4.05 5.07
CA ARG A 214 -20.30 5.19 4.89
C ARG A 214 -19.09 4.87 3.99
N ILE A 215 -18.53 3.65 4.08
CA ILE A 215 -17.45 3.24 3.18
C ILE A 215 -17.97 3.07 1.75
N LEU A 216 -19.15 2.52 1.55
CA LEU A 216 -19.79 2.41 0.24
C LEU A 216 -20.11 3.80 -0.35
N ASP A 217 -20.63 4.71 0.45
CA ASP A 217 -20.89 6.10 0.04
C ASP A 217 -19.58 6.81 -0.34
N TRP A 218 -18.54 6.68 0.47
CA TRP A 218 -17.22 7.22 0.16
C TRP A 218 -16.64 6.66 -1.15
N ILE A 219 -16.74 5.36 -1.39
CA ILE A 219 -16.32 4.72 -2.64
C ILE A 219 -17.06 5.36 -3.81
N LYS A 220 -18.38 5.52 -3.71
CA LYS A 220 -19.23 6.05 -4.76
C LYS A 220 -18.98 7.54 -5.00
N GLU A 221 -18.98 8.36 -3.94
CA GLU A 221 -18.81 9.83 -4.02
C GLU A 221 -17.44 10.22 -4.57
N ASN A 222 -16.39 9.50 -4.17
CA ASN A 222 -15.02 9.75 -4.63
C ASN A 222 -14.66 8.99 -5.91
N LYS A 223 -15.61 8.24 -6.49
CA LYS A 223 -15.40 7.44 -7.71
C LYS A 223 -14.19 6.50 -7.58
N ILE A 224 -14.11 5.83 -6.44
CA ILE A 224 -13.05 4.86 -6.16
C ILE A 224 -13.28 3.62 -7.02
N GLN A 225 -12.25 3.19 -7.71
CA GLN A 225 -12.26 1.91 -8.42
C GLN A 225 -11.89 0.81 -7.43
N VAL A 226 -12.81 -0.11 -7.17
CA VAL A 226 -12.55 -1.29 -6.32
C VAL A 226 -12.04 -2.43 -7.20
N GLU A 227 -10.90 -2.99 -6.82
CA GLU A 227 -10.30 -4.19 -7.41
C GLU A 227 -10.31 -5.29 -6.35
N GLU A 228 -11.03 -6.38 -6.60
CA GLU A 228 -10.97 -7.56 -5.74
C GLU A 228 -9.74 -8.39 -6.10
N VAL A 229 -8.92 -8.71 -5.11
CA VAL A 229 -7.60 -9.32 -5.31
C VAL A 229 -7.48 -10.60 -4.51
N ASP A 230 -7.11 -11.67 -5.18
CA ASP A 230 -6.58 -12.88 -4.55
C ASP A 230 -5.12 -12.62 -4.15
N CYS A 231 -4.90 -12.37 -2.86
CA CYS A 231 -3.59 -11.96 -2.34
C CYS A 231 -2.56 -13.07 -2.39
N ASP A 232 -2.97 -14.32 -2.16
CA ASP A 232 -2.06 -15.46 -2.28
C ASP A 232 -1.55 -15.60 -3.71
N ARG A 233 -2.44 -15.46 -4.68
CA ARG A 233 -2.06 -15.44 -6.10
C ARG A 233 -1.17 -14.26 -6.46
N PHE A 234 -1.49 -13.09 -5.93
CA PHE A 234 -0.72 -11.86 -6.16
C PHE A 234 0.72 -12.01 -5.70
N ILE A 235 0.94 -12.35 -4.41
CA ILE A 235 2.29 -12.46 -3.87
C ILE A 235 3.04 -13.68 -4.44
N PHE A 236 2.36 -14.79 -4.67
CA PHE A 236 2.94 -15.96 -5.33
C PHE A 236 3.50 -15.60 -6.71
N THR A 237 2.71 -14.87 -7.51
CA THR A 237 3.15 -14.42 -8.84
C THR A 237 4.36 -13.50 -8.73
N LYS A 238 4.35 -12.53 -7.82
CA LYS A 238 5.49 -11.65 -7.60
C LYS A 238 6.76 -12.40 -7.18
N MET A 239 6.66 -13.34 -6.26
CA MET A 239 7.80 -14.15 -5.84
C MET A 239 8.42 -14.93 -7.00
N LEU A 240 7.63 -15.46 -7.92
CA LEU A 240 8.15 -16.18 -9.09
C LEU A 240 8.80 -15.25 -10.12
N VAL A 241 8.17 -14.14 -10.41
CA VAL A 241 8.61 -13.18 -11.44
C VAL A 241 9.76 -12.31 -10.96
N GLY A 242 9.83 -12.03 -9.65
CA GLY A 242 10.75 -11.08 -9.04
C GLY A 242 10.26 -9.63 -9.18
N ASP A 243 11.06 -8.70 -8.67
CA ASP A 243 10.79 -7.27 -8.74
C ASP A 243 12.02 -6.48 -9.21
N LYS A 244 11.91 -5.85 -10.38
CA LYS A 244 13.00 -5.07 -10.97
C LYS A 244 13.26 -3.77 -10.22
N SER A 245 12.23 -3.19 -9.60
CA SER A 245 12.37 -1.93 -8.84
C SER A 245 13.22 -2.13 -7.59
N ASP A 246 13.15 -3.32 -7.00
CA ASP A 246 13.90 -3.73 -5.82
C ASP A 246 15.14 -4.55 -6.13
N ASN A 247 15.45 -4.69 -7.43
CA ASN A 247 16.57 -5.51 -7.92
C ASN A 247 16.43 -7.00 -7.55
N ILE A 248 15.21 -7.50 -7.40
CA ILE A 248 14.92 -8.90 -7.13
C ILE A 248 14.69 -9.63 -8.47
N GLN A 249 15.52 -10.60 -8.74
CA GLN A 249 15.42 -11.38 -9.97
C GLN A 249 14.30 -12.41 -9.89
N SER A 250 13.81 -12.85 -11.06
CA SER A 250 12.94 -14.02 -11.16
C SER A 250 13.60 -15.23 -10.49
N VAL A 251 12.79 -16.10 -9.92
CA VAL A 251 13.24 -17.37 -9.29
C VAL A 251 14.21 -18.13 -10.16
N VAL A 252 14.00 -18.09 -11.47
CA VAL A 252 14.90 -18.70 -12.43
C VAL A 252 15.01 -17.86 -13.70
N THR A 253 16.21 -17.78 -14.24
CA THR A 253 16.50 -17.19 -15.53
C THR A 253 17.26 -18.21 -16.40
N TRP A 254 17.04 -18.15 -17.70
CA TRP A 254 17.75 -19.02 -18.66
C TRP A 254 18.12 -18.26 -19.93
N GLN A 255 19.10 -18.75 -20.64
CA GLN A 255 19.56 -18.16 -21.89
C GLN A 255 19.13 -19.03 -23.08
N LYS A 256 18.76 -18.38 -24.16
CA LYS A 256 18.47 -19.02 -25.43
C LYS A 256 19.16 -18.28 -26.56
N GLU A 257 19.82 -19.03 -27.43
CA GLU A 257 20.40 -18.47 -28.64
C GLU A 257 19.28 -18.19 -29.66
N MET A 258 19.29 -16.98 -30.18
CA MET A 258 18.36 -16.52 -31.22
C MET A 258 18.89 -16.88 -32.60
N LYS A 259 18.04 -16.92 -33.60
CA LYS A 259 18.40 -17.22 -35.01
C LYS A 259 19.53 -16.35 -35.58
N ASN A 260 19.80 -15.20 -34.96
CA ASN A 260 20.88 -14.29 -35.35
C ASN A 260 22.17 -14.49 -34.53
N GLY A 261 22.32 -15.60 -33.79
CA GLY A 261 23.45 -15.92 -32.94
C GLY A 261 23.55 -15.13 -31.63
N LYS A 262 22.60 -14.23 -31.33
CA LYS A 262 22.59 -13.47 -30.06
C LYS A 262 21.94 -14.29 -28.95
N LEU A 263 22.57 -14.32 -27.79
CA LEU A 263 21.99 -14.87 -26.57
C LEU A 263 20.97 -13.91 -26.00
N ARG A 264 19.78 -14.43 -25.68
CA ARG A 264 18.71 -13.69 -24.99
C ARG A 264 18.43 -14.34 -23.64
N ILE A 265 18.35 -13.50 -22.60
CA ILE A 265 17.96 -13.94 -21.26
C ILE A 265 16.44 -13.95 -21.17
N TYR A 266 15.89 -15.01 -20.65
CA TYR A 266 14.48 -15.21 -20.34
C TYR A 266 14.29 -15.41 -18.86
N SER A 267 13.10 -15.11 -18.36
CA SER A 267 12.68 -15.29 -16.97
C SER A 267 11.22 -15.74 -16.92
N ILE A 268 10.75 -16.13 -15.76
CA ILE A 268 9.32 -16.37 -15.54
C ILE A 268 8.56 -15.08 -15.81
N THR A 269 7.50 -15.19 -16.60
CA THR A 269 6.57 -14.09 -16.89
C THR A 269 5.30 -14.24 -16.06
N ASP A 270 4.51 -13.16 -15.90
CA ASP A 270 3.23 -13.21 -15.19
C ASP A 270 2.33 -14.36 -15.69
N LYS A 271 2.21 -14.54 -17.01
CA LYS A 271 1.44 -15.65 -17.60
C LYS A 271 1.97 -17.04 -17.24
N MET A 272 3.26 -17.18 -17.07
CA MET A 272 3.85 -18.45 -16.64
C MET A 272 3.62 -18.65 -15.16
N ALA A 273 3.75 -17.60 -14.36
CA ALA A 273 3.46 -17.64 -12.93
C ALA A 273 1.99 -17.98 -12.66
N ASP A 274 1.04 -17.37 -13.39
CA ASP A 274 -0.37 -17.73 -13.33
C ASP A 274 -0.62 -19.21 -13.62
N LYS A 275 0.01 -19.74 -14.69
CA LYS A 275 -0.11 -21.15 -15.02
C LYS A 275 0.48 -22.06 -13.94
N ILE A 276 1.59 -21.65 -13.34
CA ILE A 276 2.22 -22.40 -12.24
C ILE A 276 1.30 -22.37 -11.02
N TYR A 277 0.72 -21.21 -10.68
CA TYR A 277 -0.24 -21.06 -9.59
C TYR A 277 -1.45 -21.98 -9.77
N ASP A 278 -2.11 -21.91 -10.95
CA ASP A 278 -3.28 -22.71 -11.24
C ASP A 278 -2.99 -24.21 -11.18
N GLN A 279 -1.79 -24.65 -11.62
CA GLN A 279 -1.40 -26.05 -11.53
C GLN A 279 -1.09 -26.45 -10.09
N PHE A 280 -0.40 -25.59 -9.33
CA PHE A 280 -0.03 -25.87 -7.94
C PHE A 280 -1.27 -25.96 -7.03
N THR A 281 -2.19 -25.00 -7.14
CA THR A 281 -3.44 -24.98 -6.36
C THR A 281 -4.42 -26.09 -6.75
N LYS A 282 -4.34 -26.59 -7.98
CA LYS A 282 -5.11 -27.76 -8.39
C LYS A 282 -4.62 -29.05 -7.71
N GLU A 283 -3.30 -29.16 -7.49
CA GLU A 283 -2.68 -30.30 -6.79
C GLU A 283 -2.78 -30.13 -5.26
N HIS A 284 -2.92 -28.88 -4.77
CA HIS A 284 -3.00 -28.48 -3.36
C HIS A 284 -4.20 -27.53 -3.16
N ALA A 285 -5.42 -28.10 -3.07
CA ALA A 285 -6.66 -27.30 -3.06
C ALA A 285 -6.84 -26.43 -1.80
N ASP A 286 -6.14 -26.77 -0.73
CA ASP A 286 -6.09 -26.05 0.55
C ASP A 286 -4.88 -25.11 0.65
N PHE A 287 -4.28 -24.77 -0.49
CA PHE A 287 -3.10 -23.90 -0.53
C PHE A 287 -3.34 -22.58 0.18
N THR A 288 -2.42 -22.25 1.04
CA THR A 288 -2.18 -20.92 1.60
C THR A 288 -0.71 -20.57 1.44
N ILE A 289 -0.36 -19.30 1.58
CA ILE A 289 1.03 -18.85 1.45
C ILE A 289 1.96 -19.53 2.45
N ASP A 290 1.46 -19.99 3.59
CA ASP A 290 2.19 -20.76 4.60
C ASP A 290 2.83 -22.05 4.07
N TYR A 291 2.25 -22.65 3.03
CA TYR A 291 2.80 -23.86 2.39
C TYR A 291 4.21 -23.63 1.83
N LEU A 292 4.52 -22.39 1.42
CA LEU A 292 5.83 -22.04 0.88
C LEU A 292 6.98 -22.10 1.91
N PHE A 293 6.66 -22.25 3.19
CA PHE A 293 7.69 -22.48 4.22
C PHE A 293 8.06 -23.96 4.40
N SER A 294 7.23 -24.87 3.92
CA SER A 294 7.51 -26.31 3.94
C SER A 294 8.49 -26.73 2.85
N THR A 295 9.44 -27.60 3.17
CA THR A 295 10.36 -28.16 2.18
C THR A 295 9.63 -28.97 1.13
N GLU A 296 8.65 -29.78 1.55
CA GLU A 296 7.84 -30.63 0.69
C GLU A 296 7.11 -29.82 -0.39
N HIS A 297 6.43 -28.75 0.02
CA HIS A 297 5.69 -27.88 -0.91
C HIS A 297 6.61 -27.07 -1.83
N LYS A 298 7.79 -26.63 -1.33
CA LYS A 298 8.82 -26.02 -2.19
C LYS A 298 9.37 -27.00 -3.21
N ASP A 299 9.48 -28.27 -2.87
CA ASP A 299 9.91 -29.31 -3.78
C ASP A 299 8.87 -29.55 -4.86
N ALA A 300 7.60 -29.74 -4.48
CA ALA A 300 6.47 -29.87 -5.41
C ALA A 300 6.35 -28.65 -6.34
N LEU A 301 6.44 -27.44 -5.80
CA LEU A 301 6.42 -26.22 -6.58
C LEU A 301 7.62 -26.13 -7.55
N SER A 302 8.80 -26.52 -7.11
CA SER A 302 10.00 -26.54 -7.97
C SER A 302 9.86 -27.47 -9.15
N ASP A 303 9.23 -28.63 -8.96
CA ASP A 303 8.95 -29.59 -10.03
C ASP A 303 7.90 -29.04 -11.03
N ILE A 304 6.89 -28.32 -10.55
CA ILE A 304 5.94 -27.65 -11.44
C ILE A 304 6.62 -26.55 -12.24
N ILE A 305 7.44 -25.72 -11.60
CA ILE A 305 8.21 -24.67 -12.28
C ILE A 305 9.09 -25.30 -13.36
N TYR A 306 9.82 -26.38 -13.01
CA TYR A 306 10.66 -27.09 -13.97
C TYR A 306 9.86 -27.58 -15.18
N ARG A 307 8.70 -28.20 -14.96
CA ARG A 307 7.82 -28.68 -16.06
C ARG A 307 7.32 -27.54 -16.94
N VAL A 308 7.00 -26.38 -16.38
CA VAL A 308 6.49 -25.23 -17.13
C VAL A 308 7.60 -24.48 -17.89
N VAL A 309 8.76 -24.32 -17.27
CA VAL A 309 9.89 -23.58 -17.84
C VAL A 309 10.72 -24.43 -18.79
N GLY A 310 10.91 -25.71 -18.47
CA GLY A 310 11.62 -26.68 -19.31
C GLY A 310 13.15 -26.52 -19.40
N HIS A 311 13.74 -25.59 -18.68
CA HIS A 311 15.14 -25.18 -18.90
C HIS A 311 15.89 -24.81 -17.62
N SER A 312 15.70 -25.50 -16.49
CA SER A 312 16.45 -25.15 -15.29
C SER A 312 16.71 -26.32 -14.37
N ASN A 313 17.63 -26.10 -13.43
CA ASN A 313 17.96 -27.05 -12.39
C ASN A 313 17.03 -26.79 -11.18
N THR A 314 16.38 -27.84 -10.66
CA THR A 314 15.48 -27.76 -9.50
C THR A 314 16.14 -27.14 -8.27
N ASN A 315 17.42 -27.39 -8.05
CA ASN A 315 18.16 -26.77 -6.93
C ASN A 315 18.29 -25.26 -7.09
N LEU A 316 18.48 -24.74 -8.31
CA LEU A 316 18.49 -23.31 -8.58
C LEU A 316 17.10 -22.69 -8.37
N ILE A 317 16.04 -23.39 -8.77
CA ILE A 317 14.67 -22.97 -8.52
C ILE A 317 14.41 -22.85 -7.01
N LYS A 318 14.76 -23.87 -6.23
CA LYS A 318 14.59 -23.88 -4.76
C LYS A 318 15.34 -22.73 -4.09
N ALA A 319 16.60 -22.50 -4.51
CA ALA A 319 17.40 -21.39 -4.01
C ALA A 319 16.76 -20.02 -4.34
N GLY A 320 16.29 -19.85 -5.57
CA GLY A 320 15.58 -18.66 -6.01
C GLY A 320 14.29 -18.44 -5.25
N LEU A 321 13.46 -19.48 -5.05
CA LEU A 321 12.25 -19.44 -4.23
C LEU A 321 12.55 -19.00 -2.80
N THR A 322 13.51 -19.64 -2.15
CA THR A 322 13.90 -19.33 -0.76
C THR A 322 14.32 -17.87 -0.63
N LYS A 323 15.14 -17.39 -1.58
CA LYS A 323 15.58 -15.99 -1.59
C LYS A 323 14.43 -15.03 -1.80
N ASN A 324 13.57 -15.25 -2.80
CA ASN A 324 12.48 -14.34 -3.11
C ASN A 324 11.41 -14.33 -2.01
N ILE A 325 11.11 -15.48 -1.40
CA ILE A 325 10.26 -15.56 -0.20
C ILE A 325 10.82 -14.66 0.90
N ALA A 326 12.11 -14.78 1.21
CA ALA A 326 12.73 -14.01 2.28
C ALA A 326 12.78 -12.49 2.00
N LEU A 327 12.89 -12.07 0.74
CA LEU A 327 13.01 -10.67 0.37
C LEU A 327 11.66 -9.97 0.15
N MET A 328 10.62 -10.69 -0.25
CA MET A 328 9.37 -10.09 -0.73
C MET A 328 8.16 -10.39 0.14
N LEU A 329 8.13 -11.54 0.82
CA LEU A 329 6.98 -11.94 1.61
C LEU A 329 7.00 -11.25 2.98
N LEU A 330 5.94 -10.51 3.29
CA LEU A 330 5.68 -9.96 4.62
C LEU A 330 4.98 -11.03 5.47
N HIS A 331 5.76 -11.68 6.32
CA HIS A 331 5.27 -12.78 7.13
C HIS A 331 6.12 -12.95 8.40
N THR A 332 5.50 -13.45 9.48
CA THR A 332 6.23 -13.71 10.75
C THR A 332 7.41 -14.67 10.62
N ARG A 333 7.40 -15.56 9.63
CA ARG A 333 8.53 -16.48 9.37
C ARG A 333 9.63 -15.90 8.50
N THR A 334 9.45 -14.73 7.90
CA THR A 334 10.46 -14.07 7.06
C THR A 334 11.16 -12.94 7.79
N ILE A 335 10.43 -12.15 8.56
CA ILE A 335 10.97 -11.03 9.34
C ILE A 335 11.77 -11.59 10.51
N PRO A 336 13.01 -11.13 10.75
CA PRO A 336 13.82 -11.61 11.88
C PRO A 336 13.14 -11.41 13.24
N ASP A 337 13.25 -12.39 14.14
CA ASP A 337 12.56 -12.41 15.44
C ASP A 337 12.79 -11.14 16.26
N ALA A 338 14.03 -10.60 16.27
CA ALA A 338 14.36 -9.39 16.99
C ALA A 338 13.61 -8.15 16.47
N ILE A 339 13.40 -8.09 15.14
CA ILE A 339 12.66 -7.00 14.49
C ILE A 339 11.17 -7.17 14.75
N GLN A 340 10.64 -8.38 14.58
CA GLN A 340 9.24 -8.67 14.92
C GLN A 340 8.94 -8.28 16.36
N LYS A 341 9.77 -8.73 17.29
CA LYS A 341 9.62 -8.40 18.71
C LYS A 341 9.58 -6.89 18.92
N ALA A 342 10.51 -6.15 18.32
CA ALA A 342 10.54 -4.69 18.44
C ALA A 342 9.28 -4.03 17.85
N ILE A 343 8.77 -4.52 16.72
CA ILE A 343 7.53 -4.03 16.11
C ILE A 343 6.34 -4.29 17.04
N PHE A 344 6.16 -5.53 17.51
CA PHE A 344 5.01 -5.89 18.34
C PHE A 344 5.04 -5.22 19.72
N GLU A 345 6.22 -5.08 20.34
CA GLU A 345 6.38 -4.33 21.60
C GLU A 345 6.03 -2.84 21.42
N ALA A 346 6.44 -2.23 20.32
CA ALA A 346 6.07 -0.86 20.02
C ALA A 346 4.56 -0.70 19.82
N ILE A 347 3.93 -1.61 19.06
CA ILE A 347 2.48 -1.62 18.85
C ILE A 347 1.73 -1.81 20.17
N GLU A 348 2.15 -2.73 21.03
CA GLU A 348 1.52 -2.95 22.35
C GLU A 348 1.63 -1.71 23.24
N THR A 349 2.78 -1.03 23.23
CA THR A 349 3.01 0.18 24.02
C THR A 349 2.07 1.30 23.58
N ASP A 350 1.86 1.46 22.27
CA ASP A 350 1.04 2.55 21.72
C ASP A 350 -0.42 2.16 21.54
N TRP A 351 -0.76 0.89 21.78
CA TRP A 351 -2.14 0.38 21.58
C TRP A 351 -3.18 1.14 22.40
N GLU A 352 -2.86 1.49 23.64
CA GLU A 352 -3.75 2.23 24.53
C GLU A 352 -3.72 3.75 24.31
N GLY A 353 -2.63 4.26 23.70
CA GLY A 353 -2.41 5.68 23.43
C GLY A 353 -2.89 6.15 22.05
N ALA A 354 -3.12 5.22 21.12
CA ALA A 354 -3.50 5.51 19.74
C ALA A 354 -4.98 5.91 19.60
N LEU A 355 -5.52 6.70 20.51
CA LEU A 355 -6.95 6.95 20.59
C LEU A 355 -7.36 8.36 20.16
N ASN A 356 -8.03 8.42 18.99
CA ASN A 356 -9.10 9.40 18.74
C ASN A 356 -8.70 10.85 18.43
N ASN A 357 -7.63 11.07 17.65
CA ASN A 357 -7.29 12.44 17.25
C ASN A 357 -7.67 12.78 15.81
N VAL A 358 -8.53 11.99 15.17
CA VAL A 358 -8.97 12.26 13.79
C VAL A 358 -9.56 13.66 13.67
N GLU A 359 -10.34 14.13 14.65
CA GLU A 359 -10.90 15.49 14.64
C GLU A 359 -9.79 16.57 14.62
N THR A 360 -8.71 16.39 15.38
CA THR A 360 -7.55 17.28 15.35
C THR A 360 -6.85 17.24 13.99
N LEU A 361 -6.75 16.06 13.39
CA LEU A 361 -6.10 15.86 12.09
C LEU A 361 -6.87 16.49 10.92
N LEU A 362 -8.17 16.76 11.07
CA LEU A 362 -8.97 17.47 10.06
C LEU A 362 -8.52 18.94 9.89
N GLU A 363 -7.86 19.49 10.89
CA GLU A 363 -7.40 20.87 10.91
C GLU A 363 -5.90 21.02 10.77
N MET A 364 -5.20 19.94 10.35
CA MET A 364 -3.73 19.95 10.21
C MET A 364 -3.21 21.04 9.29
N ASP A 365 -3.97 21.43 8.27
CA ASP A 365 -3.65 22.57 7.42
C ASP A 365 -3.63 23.91 8.16
N LYS A 366 -4.46 24.08 9.20
CA LYS A 366 -4.47 25.24 10.07
C LYS A 366 -3.37 25.15 11.14
N ILE A 367 -3.18 23.97 11.70
CA ILE A 367 -2.16 23.68 12.71
C ILE A 367 -0.77 23.99 12.15
N LEU A 368 -0.45 23.48 10.99
CA LEU A 368 0.84 23.69 10.35
C LEU A 368 1.02 25.10 9.78
N ALA A 369 -0.07 25.80 9.44
CA ALA A 369 -0.03 27.21 9.08
C ALA A 369 0.28 28.12 10.28
N GLY A 370 -0.08 27.69 11.50
CA GLY A 370 0.20 28.40 12.74
C GLY A 370 1.50 28.00 13.45
N THR A 371 2.28 27.06 12.90
CA THR A 371 3.54 26.68 13.50
C THR A 371 4.60 27.75 13.29
N ASP A 372 5.28 28.14 14.37
CA ASP A 372 6.46 29.02 14.37
C ASP A 372 7.52 28.67 13.31
N TRP A 373 7.49 27.44 12.78
CA TRP A 373 8.40 26.96 11.77
C TRP A 373 8.24 27.73 10.45
N LEU A 374 6.99 28.03 10.06
CA LEU A 374 6.71 28.90 8.90
C LEU A 374 7.05 30.37 9.19
N GLU A 375 6.82 30.84 10.42
CA GLU A 375 7.04 32.23 10.80
C GLU A 375 8.50 32.54 11.19
N LYS A 376 9.13 31.67 11.98
CA LYS A 376 10.49 31.87 12.47
C LYS A 376 11.59 31.65 11.44
N LYS A 377 11.40 30.72 10.50
CA LYS A 377 12.42 30.48 9.46
C LYS A 377 12.26 31.32 8.20
N HIS A 378 11.10 31.92 7.96
CA HIS A 378 10.82 32.41 6.62
C HIS A 378 10.49 33.88 6.51
N ASN A 379 10.27 34.64 7.57
CA ASN A 379 9.86 36.06 7.46
C ASN A 379 8.93 36.35 6.25
N ALA A 380 8.24 35.34 5.79
CA ALA A 380 7.33 35.39 4.69
C ALA A 380 5.95 35.72 5.25
N GLY A 381 5.61 36.99 5.25
CA GLY A 381 4.28 37.44 5.60
C GLY A 381 3.18 36.71 4.84
N PRO A 382 1.92 36.80 5.28
CA PRO A 382 0.76 36.16 4.65
C PRO A 382 0.63 36.41 3.14
N ASP A 383 1.19 37.50 2.65
CA ASP A 383 1.24 37.85 1.21
C ASP A 383 2.19 36.98 0.37
N ALA A 384 3.11 36.21 0.98
CA ALA A 384 3.98 35.31 0.21
C ALA A 384 3.19 34.17 -0.49
N PHE A 385 1.97 33.98 -0.13
CA PHE A 385 1.04 32.98 -0.68
C PHE A 385 -0.15 33.59 -1.41
N ALA A 386 -0.36 34.91 -1.30
CA ALA A 386 -1.37 35.64 -2.05
C ALA A 386 -0.94 35.69 -3.53
N GLY A 387 -1.66 35.02 -4.39
CA GLY A 387 -1.36 34.94 -5.84
C GLY A 387 -0.83 33.59 -6.31
N MET A 388 -0.80 32.57 -5.48
CA MET A 388 -0.74 31.20 -5.97
C MET A 388 -2.15 30.76 -6.32
N ASP A 389 -2.48 30.80 -7.61
CA ASP A 389 -3.59 30.05 -8.14
C ASP A 389 -3.35 28.58 -7.74
N ILE A 390 -4.21 28.06 -6.86
CA ILE A 390 -4.35 26.61 -6.69
C ILE A 390 -4.79 26.16 -8.07
N PRO A 391 -4.03 25.33 -8.80
CA PRO A 391 -4.55 24.78 -10.03
C PRO A 391 -5.85 24.09 -9.67
N GLU A 392 -6.98 24.65 -10.10
CA GLU A 392 -8.21 23.85 -10.17
C GLU A 392 -7.82 22.60 -10.95
N GLU A 393 -8.05 21.43 -10.38
CA GLU A 393 -7.83 20.17 -11.07
C GLU A 393 -8.53 20.30 -12.42
N GLU A 394 -7.76 20.40 -13.51
CA GLU A 394 -8.36 20.41 -14.84
C GLU A 394 -9.28 19.19 -14.91
N PRO A 395 -10.56 19.37 -15.26
CA PRO A 395 -11.47 18.25 -15.40
C PRO A 395 -10.85 17.29 -16.42
N VAL A 396 -10.57 16.08 -15.97
CA VAL A 396 -10.04 15.00 -16.81
C VAL A 396 -10.92 14.93 -18.05
N LYS A 397 -10.41 15.38 -19.20
CA LYS A 397 -11.16 15.33 -20.46
C LYS A 397 -11.59 13.89 -20.69
N PRO A 398 -12.88 13.62 -20.88
CA PRO A 398 -13.35 12.27 -21.12
C PRO A 398 -12.64 11.74 -22.37
N MET A 399 -11.95 10.63 -22.19
CA MET A 399 -11.27 9.94 -23.28
C MET A 399 -12.33 9.55 -24.31
N LYS A 400 -12.32 10.18 -25.49
CA LYS A 400 -13.23 9.86 -26.57
C LYS A 400 -13.07 8.38 -26.93
N LEU A 401 -14.07 7.59 -26.59
CA LEU A 401 -14.23 6.25 -27.12
C LEU A 401 -14.37 6.34 -28.63
N VAL A 402 -13.33 5.99 -29.36
CA VAL A 402 -13.39 5.79 -30.80
C VAL A 402 -14.25 4.55 -31.03
N GLY A 403 -15.49 4.75 -31.46
CA GLY A 403 -16.41 3.71 -31.80
C GLY A 403 -15.84 2.82 -32.91
N LYS A 404 -15.59 1.56 -32.60
CA LYS A 404 -15.41 0.51 -33.64
C LYS A 404 -16.75 -0.11 -33.93
N LYS A 405 -17.11 -0.09 -35.22
CA LYS A 405 -18.27 -0.76 -35.79
C LYS A 405 -18.27 -2.25 -35.41
N SER A 406 -19.43 -2.72 -35.04
CA SER A 406 -19.75 -4.10 -34.75
C SER A 406 -19.50 -4.99 -35.98
N THR A 407 -18.71 -6.04 -35.80
CA THR A 407 -18.86 -7.29 -36.56
C THR A 407 -18.80 -8.42 -35.52
N ASP A 408 -19.89 -9.15 -35.49
CA ASP A 408 -20.09 -10.33 -34.65
C ASP A 408 -18.98 -11.36 -34.81
N ARG A 409 -18.38 -11.74 -33.67
CA ARG A 409 -17.86 -13.09 -33.43
C ARG A 409 -17.66 -13.29 -31.93
N GLU A 410 -18.47 -14.16 -31.38
CA GLU A 410 -18.32 -14.69 -30.01
C GLU A 410 -16.96 -15.37 -29.85
N THR A 411 -16.16 -14.88 -28.92
CA THR A 411 -15.15 -15.67 -28.20
C THR A 411 -14.92 -15.03 -26.84
N LYS A 412 -15.19 -15.80 -25.82
CA LYS A 412 -14.90 -15.50 -24.41
C LYS A 412 -13.40 -15.23 -24.27
N THR A 413 -13.03 -14.02 -23.88
CA THR A 413 -11.65 -13.68 -23.46
C THR A 413 -11.68 -12.96 -22.13
N ALA A 414 -10.85 -13.47 -21.22
CA ALA A 414 -10.54 -12.92 -19.90
C ALA A 414 -10.01 -11.46 -19.97
N PRO A 415 -10.13 -10.69 -18.89
CA PRO A 415 -9.78 -9.27 -18.89
C PRO A 415 -8.28 -9.04 -19.09
N LYS A 416 -7.95 -8.13 -19.99
CA LYS A 416 -6.57 -7.72 -20.27
C LYS A 416 -6.09 -6.74 -19.18
N THR A 417 -5.20 -7.19 -18.32
CA THR A 417 -4.36 -6.30 -17.52
C THR A 417 -3.41 -5.52 -18.44
N LYS A 418 -3.52 -4.20 -18.45
CA LYS A 418 -2.54 -3.31 -19.08
C LYS A 418 -1.31 -3.15 -18.19
N ASN A 419 -0.13 -3.43 -18.75
CA ASN A 419 1.16 -3.16 -18.14
C ASN A 419 1.30 -1.69 -17.72
N LEU A 420 1.52 -1.45 -16.44
CA LEU A 420 1.96 -0.18 -15.85
C LEU A 420 3.39 -0.37 -15.32
N ASN A 421 4.33 -0.59 -16.24
CA ASN A 421 5.76 -0.49 -15.94
C ASN A 421 6.27 0.78 -16.62
N ASN A 422 6.28 1.88 -15.88
CA ASN A 422 7.18 3.05 -16.08
C ASN A 422 6.68 4.21 -15.21
N LEU A 423 6.95 4.15 -13.91
CA LEU A 423 6.95 5.34 -13.03
C LEU A 423 7.53 4.92 -11.69
N PHE A 424 8.85 4.79 -11.65
CA PHE A 424 9.67 5.07 -10.43
C PHE A 424 11.15 5.06 -10.86
#